data_519d0a3c99e095489f5e73cf33c305da
#
_entry.id   519d0a3c99e095489f5e73cf33c305da
#
_cell.length_a   1.000
_cell.length_b   1.000
_cell.length_c   1.000
_cell.angle_alpha   90.00
_cell.angle_beta   90.00
_cell.angle_gamma   90.00
#
_symmetry.space_group_name_H-M   'P 1'
#
loop_
_entity.id
_entity.type
_entity.pdbx_description
1 polymer ?
#
loop_
_entity_poly.entity_id
_entity_poly.type
_entity_poly.pdbx_seq_one_letter_code
_entity_poly.pdbx_strand_id
1 'polypeptide(L)'
;MTFPRPLRLLLIITGSVLGVIVLGVLASLYLLLQPDRFTVMLQEQAKEAGLQLSLSSPASPTLFPRPALQLEGITLIATDTGSRDTNMPILLAANGRLVLPWHTLFGGSVVISRLQINSPRVDLDALQAWLLALPPQSTTVPQQIPRIVTGVRILNGSLVEGNSEWLSDVSLDTGRLAPGQAFWINLSGKETDGTPLQLQLSSVPSIDKGVLLLDNITVHAADSSATELHLAGNARWKGAANATLQLQGKFSQKDEGDYDAAVMLTPASQNNPPLLHLKLLGKNNHVDLELPPLGLAQWWNQMANPQGPKLSAPPGNGQIDMATLDIGKVHIEGLSVQTGNAVPANAESVAPPAKPVAPNPQ
;
A
#
# COMPACT_ATOMS: atom_id res chain seq x y z
N MET A 1 63.43 33.43 20.13
CA MET A 1 62.28 34.24 20.54
C MET A 1 61.62 33.57 21.74
N THR A 2 61.91 34.10 22.95
CA THR A 2 61.36 33.58 24.21
C THR A 2 60.06 34.29 24.50
N PHE A 3 58.93 33.58 24.36
CA PHE A 3 57.63 34.13 24.73
C PHE A 3 57.57 34.47 26.19
N PRO A 4 57.04 35.65 26.58
CA PRO A 4 56.94 36.04 27.99
C PRO A 4 56.08 35.04 28.78
N ARG A 5 56.53 34.73 30.01
CA ARG A 5 55.84 33.74 30.87
C ARG A 5 54.35 33.82 31.00
N PRO A 6 53.69 35.01 31.03
CA PRO A 6 52.23 35.10 31.10
C PRO A 6 51.54 34.62 29.82
N LEU A 7 52.15 34.81 28.64
CA LEU A 7 51.59 34.37 27.36
C LEU A 7 51.59 32.85 27.21
N ARG A 8 52.61 32.15 27.72
CA ARG A 8 52.68 30.69 27.79
C ARG A 8 51.57 30.12 28.69
N LEU A 9 51.32 30.73 29.84
CA LEU A 9 50.30 30.30 30.78
C LEU A 9 48.91 30.46 30.20
N LEU A 10 48.65 31.57 29.49
CA LEU A 10 47.41 31.84 28.82
C LEU A 10 47.16 30.85 27.66
N LEU A 11 48.17 30.52 26.86
CA LEU A 11 48.09 29.50 25.79
C LEU A 11 47.82 28.09 26.37
N ILE A 12 48.40 27.71 27.47
CA ILE A 12 48.16 26.42 28.12
C ILE A 12 46.74 26.35 28.67
N ILE A 13 46.27 27.39 29.34
CA ILE A 13 44.86 27.44 29.86
C ILE A 13 43.87 27.40 28.73
N THR A 14 44.05 28.22 27.68
CA THR A 14 43.14 28.24 26.52
C THR A 14 43.13 26.91 25.76
N GLY A 15 44.30 26.30 25.58
CA GLY A 15 44.46 24.98 24.99
C GLY A 15 43.78 23.86 25.80
N SER A 16 43.93 23.92 27.14
CA SER A 16 43.28 22.94 28.04
C SER A 16 41.74 23.07 28.02
N VAL A 17 41.23 24.31 28.09
CA VAL A 17 39.79 24.57 28.02
C VAL A 17 39.24 24.11 26.67
N LEU A 18 39.92 24.43 25.57
CA LEU A 18 39.52 23.97 24.23
C LEU A 18 39.55 22.43 24.14
N GLY A 19 40.58 21.79 24.70
CA GLY A 19 40.69 20.33 24.76
C GLY A 19 39.56 19.67 25.55
N VAL A 20 39.16 20.24 26.69
CA VAL A 20 38.02 19.75 27.48
C VAL A 20 36.69 19.93 26.71
N ILE A 21 36.51 21.06 26.04
CA ILE A 21 35.32 21.30 25.21
C ILE A 21 35.23 20.29 24.04
N VAL A 22 36.34 20.07 23.34
CA VAL A 22 36.40 19.09 22.24
C VAL A 22 36.14 17.68 22.74
N LEU A 23 36.73 17.28 23.87
CA LEU A 23 36.47 15.98 24.51
C LEU A 23 35.01 15.84 24.94
N GLY A 24 34.43 16.89 25.53
CA GLY A 24 33.02 16.93 25.90
C GLY A 24 32.10 16.79 24.68
N VAL A 25 32.37 17.48 23.57
CA VAL A 25 31.66 17.37 22.34
C VAL A 25 31.79 15.96 21.72
N LEU A 26 33.00 15.40 21.69
CA LEU A 26 33.24 14.04 21.20
C LEU A 26 32.53 12.99 22.04
N ALA A 27 32.57 13.10 23.36
CA ALA A 27 31.84 12.20 24.27
C ALA A 27 30.33 12.32 24.10
N SER A 28 29.81 13.54 23.98
CA SER A 28 28.37 13.76 23.69
C SER A 28 27.95 13.19 22.33
N LEU A 29 28.77 13.36 21.30
CA LEU A 29 28.55 12.77 19.98
C LEU A 29 28.57 11.24 20.06
N TYR A 30 29.51 10.66 20.78
CA TYR A 30 29.59 9.22 20.98
C TYR A 30 28.36 8.65 21.70
N LEU A 31 27.89 9.32 22.76
CA LEU A 31 26.67 8.93 23.48
C LEU A 31 25.39 9.11 22.66
N LEU A 32 25.30 10.17 21.83
CA LEU A 32 24.17 10.43 20.94
C LEU A 32 24.12 9.44 19.78
N LEU A 33 25.26 8.93 19.33
CA LEU A 33 25.38 8.05 18.17
C LEU A 33 25.40 6.56 18.55
N GLN A 34 24.96 6.19 19.77
CA GLN A 34 24.87 4.79 20.17
C GLN A 34 23.87 4.02 19.28
N PRO A 35 24.30 2.97 18.55
CA PRO A 35 23.47 2.20 17.63
C PRO A 35 22.23 1.58 18.29
N ASP A 36 22.38 1.14 19.54
CA ASP A 36 21.30 0.46 20.29
C ASP A 36 20.10 1.39 20.55
N ARG A 37 20.33 2.67 20.79
CA ARG A 37 19.25 3.65 21.00
C ARG A 37 18.38 3.81 19.76
N PHE A 38 18.98 3.88 18.59
CA PHE A 38 18.24 4.01 17.33
C PHE A 38 17.50 2.73 17.00
N THR A 39 18.09 1.58 17.28
CA THR A 39 17.46 0.28 17.10
C THR A 39 16.20 0.16 17.95
N VAL A 40 16.29 0.47 19.24
CA VAL A 40 15.15 0.45 20.18
C VAL A 40 14.06 1.43 19.72
N MET A 41 14.42 2.65 19.35
CA MET A 41 13.47 3.66 18.86
C MET A 41 12.72 3.17 17.62
N LEU A 42 13.42 2.55 16.66
CA LEU A 42 12.78 2.01 15.45
C LEU A 42 11.87 0.83 15.78
N GLN A 43 12.27 -0.04 16.71
CA GLN A 43 11.45 -1.16 17.17
C GLN A 43 10.18 -0.70 17.88
N GLU A 44 10.28 0.34 18.72
CA GLU A 44 9.10 0.93 19.39
C GLU A 44 8.13 1.52 18.37
N GLN A 45 8.62 2.26 17.37
CA GLN A 45 7.77 2.82 16.32
C GLN A 45 7.12 1.72 15.46
N ALA A 46 7.83 0.65 15.16
CA ALA A 46 7.26 -0.50 14.47
C ALA A 46 6.17 -1.17 15.33
N LYS A 47 6.40 -1.32 16.63
CA LYS A 47 5.44 -1.91 17.58
C LYS A 47 4.16 -1.09 17.70
N GLU A 48 4.26 0.25 17.68
CA GLU A 48 3.08 1.13 17.65
C GLU A 48 2.22 0.92 16.38
N ALA A 49 2.84 0.51 15.27
CA ALA A 49 2.17 0.13 14.04
C ALA A 49 1.68 -1.34 14.02
N GLY A 50 1.80 -2.08 15.12
CA GLY A 50 1.45 -3.51 15.18
C GLY A 50 2.45 -4.41 14.46
N LEU A 51 3.71 -3.97 14.32
CA LEU A 51 4.79 -4.68 13.65
C LEU A 51 5.95 -4.94 14.60
N GLN A 52 6.61 -6.05 14.43
CA GLN A 52 7.88 -6.36 15.09
C GLN A 52 9.01 -6.18 14.08
N LEU A 53 9.89 -5.23 14.35
CA LEU A 53 11.11 -4.99 13.58
C LEU A 53 12.27 -5.78 14.17
N SER A 54 12.92 -6.59 13.35
CA SER A 54 14.20 -7.24 13.67
C SER A 54 15.27 -6.78 12.67
N LEU A 55 16.48 -6.55 13.16
CA LEU A 55 17.65 -6.20 12.37
C LEU A 55 18.73 -7.23 12.65
N SER A 56 19.53 -7.60 11.65
CA SER A 56 20.65 -8.53 11.82
C SER A 56 21.82 -7.90 12.59
N SER A 57 21.95 -6.57 12.52
CA SER A 57 22.90 -5.78 13.28
C SER A 57 22.23 -4.49 13.79
N PRO A 58 22.69 -3.90 14.92
CA PRO A 58 22.17 -2.62 15.39
C PRO A 58 22.27 -1.54 14.32
N ALA A 59 21.27 -0.63 14.29
CA ALA A 59 21.20 0.46 13.33
C ALA A 59 22.44 1.37 13.48
N SER A 60 23.30 1.42 12.46
CA SER A 60 24.56 2.15 12.51
C SER A 60 24.43 3.56 11.96
N PRO A 61 24.72 4.60 12.74
CA PRO A 61 24.64 5.99 12.30
C PRO A 61 25.82 6.35 11.39
N THR A 62 25.51 7.03 10.29
CA THR A 62 26.49 7.65 9.39
C THR A 62 26.24 9.15 9.34
N LEU A 63 27.31 9.97 9.40
CA LEU A 63 27.18 11.42 9.46
C LEU A 63 27.36 12.11 8.11
N PHE A 64 28.16 11.52 7.23
CA PHE A 64 28.49 12.10 5.93
C PHE A 64 27.94 11.30 4.75
N PRO A 65 27.51 11.93 3.65
CA PRO A 65 27.38 13.39 3.44
C PRO A 65 26.13 13.99 4.12
N ARG A 66 25.22 13.16 4.58
CA ARG A 66 24.01 13.54 5.36
C ARG A 66 23.82 12.51 6.47
N PRO A 67 23.34 12.94 7.65
CA PRO A 67 23.07 12.01 8.72
C PRO A 67 22.08 10.95 8.28
N ALA A 68 22.42 9.69 8.49
CA ALA A 68 21.58 8.58 8.13
C ALA A 68 21.83 7.40 9.08
N LEU A 69 20.83 6.54 9.23
CA LEU A 69 20.95 5.24 9.86
C LEU A 69 21.04 4.19 8.76
N GLN A 70 22.05 3.35 8.83
CA GLN A 70 22.16 2.14 8.01
C GLN A 70 21.49 1.00 8.78
N LEU A 71 20.64 0.26 8.09
CA LEU A 71 19.88 -0.87 8.59
C LEU A 71 20.30 -2.10 7.80
N GLU A 72 20.60 -3.19 8.48
CA GLU A 72 21.02 -4.44 7.84
C GLU A 72 20.12 -5.59 8.28
N GLY A 73 19.76 -6.46 7.32
CA GLY A 73 18.93 -7.62 7.56
C GLY A 73 17.58 -7.26 8.18
N ILE A 74 16.82 -6.40 7.49
CA ILE A 74 15.55 -5.90 7.97
C ILE A 74 14.50 -7.01 7.84
N THR A 75 13.84 -7.32 8.95
CA THR A 75 12.70 -8.25 8.99
C THR A 75 11.55 -7.56 9.71
N LEU A 76 10.38 -7.49 9.06
CA LEU A 76 9.13 -7.02 9.66
C LEU A 76 8.13 -8.15 9.73
N ILE A 77 7.60 -8.40 10.92
CA ILE A 77 6.60 -9.43 11.21
C ILE A 77 5.39 -8.76 11.87
N ALA A 78 4.17 -9.24 11.62
CA ALA A 78 2.99 -8.78 12.34
C ALA A 78 3.03 -9.23 13.81
N THR A 79 2.69 -8.34 14.76
CA THR A 79 2.78 -8.63 16.20
C THR A 79 1.62 -9.48 16.72
N ASP A 80 0.45 -9.44 16.04
CA ASP A 80 -0.79 -10.03 16.54
C ASP A 80 -1.64 -10.60 15.39
N THR A 81 -1.18 -11.68 14.80
CA THR A 81 -2.06 -12.51 13.99
C THR A 81 -2.46 -13.71 14.85
N GLY A 82 -3.67 -13.68 15.43
CA GLY A 82 -4.19 -14.70 16.34
C GLY A 82 -4.27 -16.15 15.78
N SER A 83 -3.57 -16.43 14.70
CA SER A 83 -3.38 -17.74 14.07
C SER A 83 -1.98 -18.24 14.37
N ARG A 84 -1.89 -19.41 14.96
CA ARG A 84 -0.64 -20.06 15.39
C ARG A 84 0.38 -20.39 14.28
N ASP A 85 0.07 -20.14 13.01
CA ASP A 85 0.89 -20.55 11.86
C ASP A 85 1.53 -19.42 11.05
N THR A 86 1.40 -18.15 11.44
CA THR A 86 1.86 -17.03 10.61
C THR A 86 2.92 -16.14 11.29
N ASN A 87 4.06 -16.73 11.65
CA ASN A 87 5.31 -15.98 11.82
C ASN A 87 5.97 -15.68 10.45
N MET A 88 5.17 -15.57 9.37
CA MET A 88 5.71 -15.20 8.07
C MET A 88 6.06 -13.71 8.08
N PRO A 89 7.28 -13.35 7.66
CA PRO A 89 7.67 -11.97 7.58
C PRO A 89 6.93 -11.26 6.46
N ILE A 90 6.33 -10.10 6.77
CA ILE A 90 5.70 -9.22 5.79
C ILE A 90 6.75 -8.64 4.84
N LEU A 91 7.92 -8.29 5.39
CA LEU A 91 9.02 -7.70 4.62
C LEU A 91 10.34 -8.27 5.09
N LEU A 92 11.14 -8.69 4.12
CA LEU A 92 12.55 -9.02 4.29
C LEU A 92 13.36 -8.09 3.38
N ALA A 93 14.39 -7.43 3.91
CA ALA A 93 15.29 -6.64 3.07
C ALA A 93 16.73 -6.80 3.51
N ALA A 94 17.63 -6.84 2.54
CA ALA A 94 19.05 -7.00 2.82
C ALA A 94 19.62 -5.79 3.57
N ASN A 95 19.28 -4.59 3.11
CA ASN A 95 19.72 -3.36 3.73
C ASN A 95 18.74 -2.20 3.48
N GLY A 96 18.82 -1.21 4.36
CA GLY A 96 18.06 0.01 4.27
C GLY A 96 18.89 1.21 4.73
N ARG A 97 18.47 2.38 4.32
CA ARG A 97 19.07 3.65 4.72
C ARG A 97 17.98 4.64 5.07
N LEU A 98 17.98 5.10 6.30
CA LEU A 98 17.08 6.13 6.81
C LEU A 98 17.83 7.44 6.96
N VAL A 99 17.59 8.39 6.05
CA VAL A 99 18.21 9.73 6.11
C VAL A 99 17.40 10.60 7.04
N LEU A 100 18.09 11.18 8.04
CA LEU A 100 17.50 12.05 9.05
C LEU A 100 18.05 13.48 8.92
N PRO A 101 17.25 14.52 9.21
CA PRO A 101 17.80 15.86 9.36
C PRO A 101 18.65 15.97 10.63
N TRP A 102 19.60 16.89 10.65
CA TRP A 102 20.47 17.11 11.81
C TRP A 102 19.69 17.39 13.11
N HIS A 103 18.62 18.17 13.04
CA HIS A 103 17.82 18.50 14.23
C HIS A 103 17.20 17.26 14.91
N THR A 104 16.85 16.22 14.14
CA THR A 104 16.33 14.96 14.71
C THR A 104 17.40 14.23 15.53
N LEU A 105 18.67 14.28 15.10
CA LEU A 105 19.77 13.68 15.86
C LEU A 105 20.06 14.40 17.19
N PHE A 106 19.76 15.70 17.24
CA PHE A 106 19.98 16.51 18.46
C PHE A 106 18.73 16.62 19.36
N GLY A 107 17.80 15.66 19.26
CA GLY A 107 16.60 15.61 20.14
C GLY A 107 15.41 16.45 19.65
N GLY A 108 15.42 16.88 18.39
CA GLY A 108 14.26 17.49 17.76
C GLY A 108 13.17 16.46 17.38
N SER A 109 12.06 16.96 16.83
CA SER A 109 10.99 16.08 16.35
C SER A 109 11.50 15.07 15.34
N VAL A 110 11.02 13.82 15.42
CA VAL A 110 11.39 12.76 14.47
C VAL A 110 10.82 13.10 13.10
N VAL A 111 11.70 13.48 12.19
CA VAL A 111 11.37 13.75 10.80
C VAL A 111 12.24 12.86 9.94
N ILE A 112 11.60 12.11 9.05
CA ILE A 112 12.30 11.28 8.07
C ILE A 112 12.55 12.13 6.82
N SER A 113 13.81 12.31 6.44
CA SER A 113 14.14 12.96 5.18
C SER A 113 13.89 12.02 4.02
N ARG A 114 14.49 10.83 4.05
CA ARG A 114 14.36 9.80 3.02
C ARG A 114 14.49 8.42 3.63
N LEU A 115 13.66 7.50 3.17
CA LEU A 115 13.82 6.06 3.40
C LEU A 115 14.23 5.40 2.09
N GLN A 116 15.31 4.65 2.11
CA GLN A 116 15.74 3.83 0.98
C GLN A 116 15.86 2.38 1.46
N ILE A 117 15.29 1.45 0.69
CA ILE A 117 15.32 0.01 0.97
C ILE A 117 15.81 -0.68 -0.30
N ASN A 118 16.80 -1.56 -0.17
CA ASN A 118 17.34 -2.30 -1.28
C ASN A 118 16.95 -3.77 -1.17
N SER A 119 16.53 -4.31 -2.30
CA SER A 119 16.12 -5.70 -2.48
C SER A 119 15.12 -6.18 -1.42
N PRO A 120 14.03 -5.43 -1.16
CA PRO A 120 13.00 -5.93 -0.27
C PRO A 120 12.21 -7.03 -0.96
N ARG A 121 11.91 -8.07 -0.20
CA ARG A 121 10.91 -9.08 -0.54
C ARG A 121 9.69 -8.85 0.34
N VAL A 122 8.56 -8.56 -0.26
CA VAL A 122 7.29 -8.32 0.42
C VAL A 122 6.36 -9.49 0.16
N ASP A 123 5.87 -10.09 1.24
CA ASP A 123 4.88 -11.16 1.20
C ASP A 123 3.48 -10.56 1.26
N LEU A 124 2.70 -10.75 0.20
CA LEU A 124 1.37 -10.16 0.06
C LEU A 124 0.35 -10.81 1.00
N ASP A 125 0.46 -12.11 1.27
CA ASP A 125 -0.44 -12.81 2.18
C ASP A 125 -0.23 -12.33 3.62
N ALA A 126 1.03 -12.22 4.03
CA ALA A 126 1.38 -11.69 5.36
C ALA A 126 1.00 -10.21 5.51
N LEU A 127 1.21 -9.41 4.47
CA LEU A 127 0.79 -8.00 4.42
C LEU A 127 -0.73 -7.85 4.55
N GLN A 128 -1.48 -8.64 3.81
CA GLN A 128 -2.94 -8.65 3.87
C GLN A 128 -3.45 -9.08 5.26
N ALA A 129 -2.89 -10.15 5.82
CA ALA A 129 -3.24 -10.63 7.15
C ALA A 129 -3.01 -9.54 8.21
N TRP A 130 -1.89 -8.81 8.13
CA TRP A 130 -1.62 -7.68 9.02
C TRP A 130 -2.62 -6.54 8.84
N LEU A 131 -2.95 -6.16 7.59
CA LEU A 131 -3.93 -5.10 7.32
C LEU A 131 -5.32 -5.43 7.88
N LEU A 132 -5.72 -6.70 7.82
CA LEU A 132 -6.99 -7.18 8.36
C LEU A 132 -7.00 -7.24 9.89
N ALA A 133 -5.86 -7.48 10.50
CA ALA A 133 -5.70 -7.54 11.96
C ALA A 133 -5.58 -6.16 12.62
N LEU A 134 -5.36 -5.09 11.84
CA LEU A 134 -5.29 -3.74 12.38
C LEU A 134 -6.60 -3.39 13.09
N PRO A 135 -6.55 -3.00 14.38
CA PRO A 135 -7.75 -2.63 15.11
C PRO A 135 -8.41 -1.42 14.44
N PRO A 136 -9.75 -1.35 14.44
CA PRO A 136 -10.44 -0.15 14.01
C PRO A 136 -9.91 1.02 14.83
N GLN A 137 -9.32 2.01 14.15
CA GLN A 137 -8.68 3.12 14.84
C GLN A 137 -9.67 3.82 15.76
N SER A 138 -9.36 3.84 17.04
CA SER A 138 -10.13 4.59 18.03
C SER A 138 -10.06 6.08 17.67
N THR A 139 -11.19 6.73 17.60
CA THR A 139 -11.38 8.16 17.23
C THR A 139 -10.65 9.15 18.15
N THR A 140 -9.93 8.68 19.15
CA THR A 140 -9.28 9.47 20.21
C THR A 140 -7.88 9.97 19.87
N VAL A 141 -7.20 9.37 18.89
CA VAL A 141 -5.88 9.85 18.48
C VAL A 141 -6.03 10.58 17.14
N PRO A 142 -5.69 11.87 17.06
CA PRO A 142 -5.77 12.60 15.80
C PRO A 142 -4.81 11.93 14.80
N GLN A 143 -5.36 11.47 13.69
CA GLN A 143 -4.56 11.00 12.56
C GLN A 143 -3.59 12.09 12.13
N GLN A 144 -2.33 11.77 12.05
CA GLN A 144 -1.31 12.67 11.54
C GLN A 144 -0.69 12.08 10.28
N ILE A 145 -0.62 12.87 9.24
CA ILE A 145 0.15 12.47 8.05
C ILE A 145 1.63 12.58 8.41
N PRO A 146 2.40 11.48 8.33
CA PRO A 146 3.83 11.54 8.59
C PRO A 146 4.51 12.47 7.58
N ARG A 147 5.46 13.27 8.06
CA ARG A 147 6.24 14.13 7.18
C ARG A 147 7.45 13.38 6.64
N ILE A 148 7.44 13.11 5.34
CA ILE A 148 8.58 12.56 4.61
C ILE A 148 9.06 13.63 3.63
N VAL A 149 10.27 14.16 3.85
CA VAL A 149 10.72 15.38 3.16
C VAL A 149 11.09 15.13 1.71
N THR A 150 11.72 13.99 1.40
CA THR A 150 12.21 13.69 0.05
C THR A 150 11.70 12.36 -0.50
N GLY A 151 10.83 11.68 0.24
CA GLY A 151 10.15 10.47 -0.22
C GLY A 151 10.80 9.15 0.22
N VAL A 152 10.23 8.07 -0.29
CA VAL A 152 10.67 6.68 -0.10
C VAL A 152 11.19 6.16 -1.42
N ARG A 153 12.29 5.40 -1.38
CA ARG A 153 12.84 4.72 -2.55
C ARG A 153 13.05 3.24 -2.25
N ILE A 154 12.50 2.41 -3.10
CA ILE A 154 12.74 0.96 -3.12
C ILE A 154 13.46 0.64 -4.41
N LEU A 155 14.46 -0.22 -4.32
CA LEU A 155 15.25 -0.68 -5.47
C LEU A 155 15.34 -2.20 -5.47
N ASN A 156 15.14 -2.81 -6.64
CA ASN A 156 15.28 -4.25 -6.86
C ASN A 156 14.45 -5.09 -5.88
N GLY A 157 13.22 -4.65 -5.60
CA GLY A 157 12.30 -5.37 -4.75
C GLY A 157 11.62 -6.53 -5.46
N SER A 158 10.94 -7.37 -4.68
CA SER A 158 10.02 -8.38 -5.20
C SER A 158 8.75 -8.45 -4.35
N LEU A 159 7.63 -8.73 -5.03
CA LEU A 159 6.35 -9.04 -4.40
C LEU A 159 6.07 -10.52 -4.60
N VAL A 160 5.78 -11.22 -3.52
CA VAL A 160 5.50 -12.66 -3.54
C VAL A 160 4.14 -12.94 -2.93
N GLU A 161 3.46 -13.93 -3.48
CA GLU A 161 2.20 -14.47 -3.01
C GLU A 161 2.36 -15.98 -2.86
N GLY A 162 2.27 -16.48 -1.63
CA GLY A 162 2.64 -17.86 -1.34
C GLY A 162 4.08 -18.18 -1.76
N ASN A 163 4.23 -19.11 -2.70
CA ASN A 163 5.54 -19.52 -3.25
C ASN A 163 5.85 -18.89 -4.61
N SER A 164 4.95 -18.06 -5.14
CA SER A 164 5.10 -17.47 -6.46
C SER A 164 5.56 -16.02 -6.36
N GLU A 165 6.55 -15.64 -7.15
CA GLU A 165 6.94 -14.25 -7.34
C GLU A 165 5.97 -13.61 -8.34
N TRP A 166 5.17 -12.66 -7.86
CA TRP A 166 4.19 -11.96 -8.68
C TRP A 166 4.83 -10.81 -9.46
N LEU A 167 5.67 -10.00 -8.77
CA LEU A 167 6.47 -8.94 -9.41
C LEU A 167 7.91 -9.06 -8.99
N SER A 168 8.80 -8.95 -9.96
CA SER A 168 10.25 -8.87 -9.81
C SER A 168 10.79 -7.50 -10.22
N ASP A 169 12.03 -7.21 -9.89
CA ASP A 169 12.72 -5.95 -10.23
C ASP A 169 11.92 -4.70 -9.81
N VAL A 170 11.17 -4.79 -8.72
CA VAL A 170 10.29 -3.72 -8.26
C VAL A 170 11.11 -2.50 -7.84
N SER A 171 10.84 -1.38 -8.49
CA SER A 171 11.38 -0.08 -8.12
C SER A 171 10.22 0.85 -7.76
N LEU A 172 10.29 1.47 -6.59
CA LEU A 172 9.32 2.46 -6.12
C LEU A 172 10.04 3.75 -5.75
N ASP A 173 9.55 4.85 -6.24
CA ASP A 173 10.00 6.20 -5.85
C ASP A 173 8.78 7.03 -5.52
N THR A 174 8.84 7.76 -4.41
CA THR A 174 7.73 8.61 -3.98
C THR A 174 8.20 10.05 -3.79
N GLY A 175 7.28 10.97 -3.98
CA GLY A 175 7.49 12.38 -3.68
C GLY A 175 7.49 12.70 -2.18
N ARG A 176 7.55 13.98 -1.88
CA ARG A 176 7.36 14.50 -0.54
C ARG A 176 5.95 14.19 -0.04
N LEU A 177 5.84 13.63 1.15
CA LEU A 177 4.56 13.47 1.82
C LEU A 177 4.37 14.58 2.86
N ALA A 178 3.41 15.46 2.62
CA ALA A 178 3.03 16.52 3.54
C ALA A 178 1.56 16.91 3.33
N PRO A 179 0.85 17.32 4.40
CA PRO A 179 -0.54 17.74 4.30
C PRO A 179 -0.74 18.89 3.31
N GLY A 180 -1.75 18.80 2.45
CA GLY A 180 -2.11 19.85 1.47
C GLY A 180 -1.10 20.03 0.33
N GLN A 181 -0.14 19.14 0.16
CA GLN A 181 0.83 19.17 -0.94
C GLN A 181 0.65 17.96 -1.84
N ALA A 182 0.89 18.15 -3.14
CA ALA A 182 0.85 17.06 -4.09
C ALA A 182 1.90 15.99 -3.72
N PHE A 183 1.43 14.76 -3.59
CA PHE A 183 2.21 13.56 -3.34
C PHE A 183 2.11 12.66 -4.57
N TRP A 184 3.18 11.99 -4.92
CA TRP A 184 3.19 11.05 -6.02
C TRP A 184 3.95 9.79 -5.67
N ILE A 185 3.56 8.70 -6.32
CA ILE A 185 4.19 7.38 -6.27
C ILE A 185 4.41 6.95 -7.70
N ASN A 186 5.62 6.54 -8.02
CA ASN A 186 5.97 5.81 -9.23
C ASN A 186 6.45 4.41 -8.84
N LEU A 187 5.80 3.40 -9.38
CA LEU A 187 6.17 2.02 -9.20
C LEU A 187 6.43 1.42 -10.58
N SER A 188 7.49 0.68 -10.72
CA SER A 188 7.79 -0.13 -11.88
C SER A 188 8.26 -1.51 -11.45
N GLY A 189 8.03 -2.51 -12.28
CA GLY A 189 8.41 -3.90 -12.00
C GLY A 189 8.21 -4.74 -13.23
N LYS A 190 8.46 -6.04 -13.10
CA LYS A 190 8.19 -7.05 -14.11
C LYS A 190 7.29 -8.11 -13.54
N GLU A 191 6.26 -8.48 -14.28
CA GLU A 191 5.41 -9.61 -13.97
C GLU A 191 6.17 -10.95 -14.11
N THR A 192 5.54 -12.04 -13.69
CA THR A 192 6.14 -13.39 -13.73
C THR A 192 6.55 -13.83 -15.13
N ASP A 193 5.87 -13.36 -16.16
CA ASP A 193 6.19 -13.63 -17.58
C ASP A 193 7.26 -12.69 -18.16
N GLY A 194 7.77 -11.73 -17.36
CA GLY A 194 8.75 -10.73 -17.74
C GLY A 194 8.14 -9.45 -18.31
N THR A 195 6.82 -9.34 -18.41
CA THR A 195 6.12 -8.14 -18.89
C THR A 195 6.38 -6.96 -17.95
N PRO A 196 6.91 -5.82 -18.42
CA PRO A 196 7.11 -4.66 -17.59
C PRO A 196 5.79 -3.98 -17.26
N LEU A 197 5.58 -3.68 -15.97
CA LEU A 197 4.46 -2.94 -15.41
C LEU A 197 4.94 -1.59 -14.90
N GLN A 198 4.16 -0.55 -15.16
CA GLN A 198 4.34 0.79 -14.61
C GLN A 198 3.06 1.29 -13.98
N LEU A 199 3.17 1.85 -12.78
CA LEU A 199 2.07 2.47 -12.07
C LEU A 199 2.50 3.83 -11.55
N GLN A 200 1.74 4.86 -11.89
CA GLN A 200 1.90 6.21 -11.37
C GLN A 200 0.62 6.61 -10.63
N LEU A 201 0.80 7.10 -9.43
CA LEU A 201 -0.30 7.62 -8.62
C LEU A 201 0.08 9.01 -8.13
N SER A 202 -0.85 9.95 -8.20
CA SER A 202 -0.71 11.23 -7.52
C SER A 202 -1.97 11.59 -6.74
N SER A 203 -1.80 12.40 -5.70
CA SER A 203 -2.91 12.85 -4.85
C SER A 203 -2.47 14.02 -3.98
N VAL A 204 -3.41 14.76 -3.44
CA VAL A 204 -3.18 15.80 -2.41
C VAL A 204 -3.78 15.31 -1.09
N PRO A 205 -2.96 14.77 -0.17
CA PRO A 205 -3.45 14.30 1.13
C PRO A 205 -3.70 15.47 2.08
N SER A 206 -4.83 15.44 2.76
CA SER A 206 -5.18 16.39 3.82
C SER A 206 -5.95 15.70 4.95
N ILE A 207 -6.00 16.30 6.12
CA ILE A 207 -6.82 15.83 7.23
C ILE A 207 -7.76 16.94 7.64
N ASP A 208 -9.06 16.67 7.56
CA ASP A 208 -10.11 17.53 8.08
C ASP A 208 -10.93 16.80 9.15
N LYS A 209 -10.98 17.37 10.35
CA LYS A 209 -11.75 16.81 11.50
C LYS A 209 -11.51 15.31 11.74
N GLY A 210 -10.26 14.85 11.60
CA GLY A 210 -9.87 13.45 11.79
C GLY A 210 -10.22 12.53 10.61
N VAL A 211 -10.61 13.07 9.47
CA VAL A 211 -10.83 12.35 8.21
C VAL A 211 -9.65 12.59 7.31
N LEU A 212 -9.00 11.53 6.83
CA LEU A 212 -8.01 11.62 5.77
C LEU A 212 -8.75 11.81 4.44
N LEU A 213 -8.41 12.89 3.76
CA LEU A 213 -8.89 13.21 2.42
C LEU A 213 -7.74 13.04 1.45
N LEU A 214 -8.00 12.37 0.35
CA LEU A 214 -7.11 12.26 -0.80
C LEU A 214 -7.82 12.93 -1.97
N ASP A 215 -7.46 14.18 -2.23
CA ASP A 215 -8.04 14.95 -3.32
C ASP A 215 -7.18 14.83 -4.58
N ASN A 216 -7.81 15.04 -5.75
CA ASN A 216 -7.14 15.02 -7.04
C ASN A 216 -6.30 13.74 -7.25
N ILE A 217 -6.87 12.59 -6.89
CA ILE A 217 -6.22 11.33 -7.19
C ILE A 217 -6.16 11.19 -8.71
N THR A 218 -4.96 10.86 -9.22
CA THR A 218 -4.77 10.36 -10.57
C THR A 218 -4.02 9.06 -10.51
N VAL A 219 -4.50 8.07 -11.24
CA VAL A 219 -3.85 6.75 -11.39
C VAL A 219 -3.59 6.55 -12.87
N HIS A 220 -2.37 6.24 -13.21
CA HIS A 220 -1.98 5.79 -14.53
C HIS A 220 -1.24 4.47 -14.38
N ALA A 221 -1.76 3.41 -14.99
CA ALA A 221 -1.09 2.12 -15.04
C ALA A 221 -0.95 1.72 -16.50
N ALA A 222 0.21 1.18 -16.85
CA ALA A 222 0.50 0.70 -18.20
C ALA A 222 1.36 -0.56 -18.14
N ASP A 223 1.13 -1.46 -19.07
CA ASP A 223 2.01 -2.59 -19.35
C ASP A 223 2.56 -2.52 -20.79
N SER A 224 3.51 -3.37 -21.12
CA SER A 224 4.08 -3.41 -22.47
C SER A 224 3.16 -4.08 -23.49
N SER A 225 2.07 -4.70 -23.09
CA SER A 225 1.05 -5.31 -23.97
C SER A 225 0.12 -4.27 -24.58
N ALA A 226 0.42 -2.97 -24.34
CA ALA A 226 -0.39 -1.80 -24.72
C ALA A 226 -1.78 -1.78 -24.03
N THR A 227 -1.78 -2.19 -22.77
CA THR A 227 -2.87 -1.96 -21.83
C THR A 227 -2.58 -0.69 -21.04
N GLU A 228 -3.52 0.24 -21.04
CA GLU A 228 -3.40 1.49 -20.29
C GLU A 228 -4.66 1.73 -19.45
N LEU A 229 -4.46 2.17 -18.21
CA LEU A 229 -5.52 2.57 -17.28
C LEU A 229 -5.26 3.99 -16.81
N HIS A 230 -6.22 4.87 -17.04
CA HIS A 230 -6.21 6.25 -16.54
C HIS A 230 -7.45 6.48 -15.69
N LEU A 231 -7.27 6.68 -14.40
CA LEU A 231 -8.38 7.02 -13.50
C LEU A 231 -8.09 8.32 -12.76
N ALA A 232 -9.14 9.07 -12.47
CA ALA A 232 -9.07 10.27 -11.65
C ALA A 232 -10.24 10.33 -10.67
N GLY A 233 -10.02 10.96 -9.50
CA GLY A 233 -11.08 11.07 -8.51
C GLY A 233 -10.60 11.49 -7.13
N ASN A 234 -11.29 10.97 -6.11
CA ASN A 234 -11.00 11.30 -4.71
C ASN A 234 -11.29 10.11 -3.79
N ALA A 235 -10.72 10.17 -2.59
CA ALA A 235 -10.98 9.19 -1.53
C ALA A 235 -11.08 9.88 -0.17
N ARG A 236 -11.82 9.26 0.74
CA ARG A 236 -11.94 9.66 2.14
C ARG A 236 -11.82 8.44 3.03
N TRP A 237 -11.11 8.59 4.13
CA TRP A 237 -10.98 7.52 5.11
C TRP A 237 -11.08 8.06 6.53
N LYS A 238 -12.05 7.53 7.26
CA LYS A 238 -12.33 7.91 8.65
C LYS A 238 -11.87 6.85 9.67
N GLY A 239 -11.22 5.82 9.21
CA GLY A 239 -10.75 4.68 10.01
C GLY A 239 -11.52 3.40 9.72
N ALA A 240 -10.86 2.26 9.93
CA ALA A 240 -11.40 0.92 9.68
C ALA A 240 -12.12 0.80 8.32
N ALA A 241 -13.30 0.22 8.32
CA ALA A 241 -14.13 0.03 7.11
C ALA A 241 -14.88 1.31 6.65
N ASN A 242 -14.65 2.46 7.27
CA ASN A 242 -15.28 3.71 6.88
C ASN A 242 -14.42 4.47 5.86
N ALA A 243 -14.31 3.88 4.69
CA ALA A 243 -13.59 4.41 3.52
C ALA A 243 -14.54 4.61 2.36
N THR A 244 -14.37 5.71 1.63
CA THR A 244 -15.01 5.95 0.33
C THR A 244 -13.94 6.22 -0.71
N LEU A 245 -14.14 5.70 -1.91
CA LEU A 245 -13.30 5.95 -3.07
C LEU A 245 -14.20 6.17 -4.27
N GLN A 246 -13.89 7.14 -5.09
CA GLN A 246 -14.55 7.37 -6.37
C GLN A 246 -13.49 7.72 -7.39
N LEU A 247 -13.25 6.80 -8.33
CA LEU A 247 -12.35 7.00 -9.46
C LEU A 247 -13.12 6.74 -10.74
N GLN A 248 -12.88 7.54 -11.75
CA GLN A 248 -13.45 7.42 -13.08
C GLN A 248 -12.37 7.71 -14.13
N GLY A 249 -12.49 7.07 -15.28
CA GLY A 249 -11.56 7.30 -16.35
C GLY A 249 -11.69 6.32 -17.49
N LYS A 250 -10.58 5.94 -18.06
CA LYS A 250 -10.51 5.07 -19.23
C LYS A 250 -9.56 3.92 -19.01
N PHE A 251 -9.95 2.77 -19.54
CA PHE A 251 -9.11 1.60 -19.71
C PHE A 251 -9.03 1.33 -21.20
N SER A 252 -7.83 1.21 -21.74
CA SER A 252 -7.57 0.96 -23.16
C SER A 252 -6.77 -0.31 -23.29
N GLN A 253 -7.17 -1.17 -24.21
CA GLN A 253 -6.44 -2.37 -24.58
C GLN A 253 -6.31 -2.42 -26.11
N LYS A 254 -5.12 -2.66 -26.61
CA LYS A 254 -4.77 -2.53 -28.03
C LYS A 254 -5.71 -3.25 -28.99
N ASP A 255 -6.11 -4.45 -28.63
CA ASP A 255 -6.91 -5.32 -29.54
C ASP A 255 -8.42 -5.27 -29.20
N GLU A 256 -8.79 -4.80 -28.02
CA GLU A 256 -10.19 -4.77 -27.55
C GLU A 256 -10.81 -3.36 -27.54
N GLY A 257 -9.99 -2.31 -27.62
CA GLY A 257 -10.43 -0.92 -27.69
C GLY A 257 -10.49 -0.20 -26.35
N ASP A 258 -11.29 0.88 -26.32
CA ASP A 258 -11.41 1.77 -25.17
C ASP A 258 -12.67 1.46 -24.37
N TYR A 259 -12.51 1.50 -23.03
CA TYR A 259 -13.59 1.32 -22.06
C TYR A 259 -13.67 2.54 -21.16
N ASP A 260 -14.85 2.99 -20.83
CA ASP A 260 -15.08 3.87 -19.70
C ASP A 260 -15.00 3.02 -18.40
N ALA A 261 -14.11 3.43 -17.50
CA ALA A 261 -13.85 2.71 -16.26
C ALA A 261 -14.30 3.53 -15.05
N ALA A 262 -14.96 2.87 -14.10
CA ALA A 262 -15.30 3.47 -12.81
C ALA A 262 -15.03 2.49 -11.68
N VAL A 263 -14.43 3.00 -10.60
CA VAL A 263 -14.15 2.27 -9.37
C VAL A 263 -14.73 3.06 -8.21
N MET A 264 -15.65 2.47 -7.47
CA MET A 264 -16.28 3.10 -6.32
C MET A 264 -16.20 2.17 -5.12
N LEU A 265 -15.76 2.70 -3.98
CA LEU A 265 -15.82 2.01 -2.69
C LEU A 265 -16.86 2.70 -1.83
N THR A 266 -17.86 1.94 -1.39
CA THR A 266 -18.87 2.38 -0.42
C THR A 266 -18.48 1.90 0.97
N PRO A 267 -18.61 2.74 2.01
CA PRO A 267 -18.25 2.37 3.37
C PRO A 267 -19.20 1.32 3.92
N ALA A 268 -18.73 0.55 4.90
CA ALA A 268 -19.60 -0.31 5.67
C ALA A 268 -20.69 0.49 6.37
N SER A 269 -21.90 -0.04 6.38
CA SER A 269 -23.03 0.44 7.17
C SER A 269 -23.37 -0.54 8.29
N GLN A 270 -24.34 -0.23 9.16
CA GLN A 270 -24.71 -1.10 10.29
C GLN A 270 -25.06 -2.54 9.84
N ASN A 271 -25.58 -2.71 8.63
CA ASN A 271 -26.07 -4.00 8.13
C ASN A 271 -25.30 -4.53 6.91
N ASN A 272 -24.44 -3.72 6.29
CA ASN A 272 -23.75 -4.11 5.06
C ASN A 272 -22.23 -3.91 5.19
N PRO A 273 -21.43 -4.89 4.73
CA PRO A 273 -19.98 -4.71 4.62
C PRO A 273 -19.64 -3.61 3.60
N PRO A 274 -18.39 -3.13 3.57
CA PRO A 274 -17.95 -2.25 2.49
C PRO A 274 -18.07 -2.98 1.15
N LEU A 275 -18.47 -2.26 0.11
CA LEU A 275 -18.64 -2.80 -1.25
C LEU A 275 -17.76 -2.02 -2.24
N LEU A 276 -17.07 -2.76 -3.07
CA LEU A 276 -16.32 -2.26 -4.21
C LEU A 276 -17.14 -2.44 -5.48
N HIS A 277 -17.51 -1.34 -6.12
CA HIS A 277 -18.13 -1.33 -7.42
C HIS A 277 -17.07 -1.16 -8.49
N LEU A 278 -17.02 -2.09 -9.43
CA LEU A 278 -16.18 -2.03 -10.63
C LEU A 278 -17.09 -1.98 -11.85
N LYS A 279 -16.93 -0.95 -12.67
CA LYS A 279 -17.68 -0.78 -13.90
C LYS A 279 -16.73 -0.52 -15.05
N LEU A 280 -16.86 -1.34 -16.11
CA LEU A 280 -16.19 -1.14 -17.39
C LEU A 280 -17.27 -1.15 -18.47
N LEU A 281 -17.29 -0.11 -19.29
CA LEU A 281 -18.25 0.06 -20.36
C LEU A 281 -17.50 0.28 -21.67
N GLY A 282 -17.46 -0.73 -22.51
CA GLY A 282 -16.95 -0.71 -23.86
C GLY A 282 -18.05 -0.75 -24.91
N LYS A 283 -17.69 -0.77 -26.17
CA LYS A 283 -18.65 -0.78 -27.29
C LYS A 283 -19.54 -2.03 -27.28
N ASN A 284 -18.96 -3.19 -27.00
CA ASN A 284 -19.63 -4.50 -27.02
C ASN A 284 -19.42 -5.28 -25.73
N ASN A 285 -18.72 -4.70 -24.78
CA ASN A 285 -18.34 -5.36 -23.53
C ASN A 285 -18.83 -4.51 -22.36
N HIS A 286 -19.46 -5.16 -21.40
CA HIS A 286 -19.98 -4.53 -20.18
C HIS A 286 -19.60 -5.36 -18.97
N VAL A 287 -19.01 -4.72 -17.99
CA VAL A 287 -18.72 -5.30 -16.68
C VAL A 287 -19.29 -4.39 -15.62
N ASP A 288 -20.14 -4.93 -14.76
CA ASP A 288 -20.72 -4.21 -13.63
C ASP A 288 -20.74 -5.17 -12.43
N LEU A 289 -19.81 -4.98 -11.50
CA LEU A 289 -19.57 -5.90 -10.38
C LEU A 289 -19.62 -5.16 -9.06
N GLU A 290 -20.36 -5.72 -8.11
CA GLU A 290 -20.36 -5.33 -6.70
C GLU A 290 -19.65 -6.41 -5.90
N LEU A 291 -18.47 -6.11 -5.40
CA LEU A 291 -17.60 -7.08 -4.74
C LEU A 291 -17.33 -6.66 -3.29
N PRO A 292 -17.51 -7.55 -2.30
CA PRO A 292 -17.01 -7.30 -0.96
C PRO A 292 -15.48 -7.40 -0.98
N PRO A 293 -14.72 -6.33 -0.65
CA PRO A 293 -13.25 -6.33 -0.78
C PRO A 293 -12.58 -7.47 -0.03
N LEU A 294 -13.05 -7.77 1.17
CA LEU A 294 -12.52 -8.88 1.99
C LEU A 294 -12.86 -10.26 1.39
N GLY A 295 -14.06 -10.41 0.87
CA GLY A 295 -14.47 -11.64 0.20
C GLY A 295 -13.70 -11.85 -1.11
N LEU A 296 -13.43 -10.77 -1.85
CA LEU A 296 -12.61 -10.82 -3.07
C LEU A 296 -11.18 -11.28 -2.76
N ALA A 297 -10.57 -10.74 -1.71
CA ALA A 297 -9.25 -11.14 -1.29
C ALA A 297 -9.17 -12.62 -0.87
N GLN A 298 -10.17 -13.09 -0.11
CA GLN A 298 -10.26 -14.51 0.27
C GLN A 298 -10.46 -15.43 -0.94
N TRP A 299 -11.31 -15.02 -1.87
CA TRP A 299 -11.55 -15.75 -3.12
C TRP A 299 -10.27 -15.83 -3.96
N TRP A 300 -9.54 -14.70 -4.09
CA TRP A 300 -8.27 -14.67 -4.81
C TRP A 300 -7.25 -15.64 -4.20
N ASN A 301 -7.09 -15.64 -2.89
CA ASN A 301 -6.19 -16.58 -2.19
C ASN A 301 -6.60 -18.05 -2.39
N GLN A 302 -7.91 -18.33 -2.45
CA GLN A 302 -8.40 -19.70 -2.74
C GLN A 302 -8.09 -20.11 -4.20
N MET A 303 -8.21 -19.18 -5.15
CA MET A 303 -7.89 -19.42 -6.56
C MET A 303 -6.39 -19.58 -6.81
N ALA A 304 -5.57 -18.81 -6.10
CA ALA A 304 -4.12 -18.89 -6.18
C ALA A 304 -3.57 -20.16 -5.53
N ASN A 305 -4.34 -20.82 -4.64
CA ASN A 305 -3.93 -22.08 -4.02
C ASN A 305 -3.91 -23.22 -5.06
N PRO A 306 -2.76 -23.89 -5.31
CA PRO A 306 -2.66 -24.98 -6.28
C PRO A 306 -3.57 -26.16 -6.00
N GLN A 307 -4.03 -26.32 -4.76
CA GLN A 307 -4.90 -27.39 -4.30
C GLN A 307 -6.35 -26.93 -4.10
N GLY A 308 -6.64 -25.66 -4.34
CA GLY A 308 -7.98 -25.09 -4.20
C GLY A 308 -8.89 -25.38 -5.40
N PRO A 309 -10.20 -25.07 -5.29
CA PRO A 309 -11.13 -25.18 -6.40
C PRO A 309 -10.75 -24.19 -7.51
N LYS A 310 -10.38 -24.71 -8.67
CA LYS A 310 -9.86 -23.92 -9.82
C LYS A 310 -10.91 -23.11 -10.55
N LEU A 311 -12.20 -23.22 -10.22
CA LEU A 311 -13.31 -22.50 -10.83
C LEU A 311 -14.35 -22.21 -9.75
N SER A 312 -14.23 -21.09 -9.08
CA SER A 312 -15.30 -20.52 -8.26
C SER A 312 -15.61 -19.11 -8.73
N ALA A 313 -16.88 -18.73 -8.79
CA ALA A 313 -17.26 -17.36 -9.08
C ALA A 313 -16.76 -16.43 -7.96
N PRO A 314 -16.32 -15.20 -8.28
CA PRO A 314 -15.96 -14.24 -7.25
C PRO A 314 -17.17 -13.96 -6.35
N PRO A 315 -16.94 -13.71 -5.05
CA PRO A 315 -18.02 -13.38 -4.15
C PRO A 315 -18.55 -11.99 -4.52
N GLY A 316 -19.84 -11.87 -4.76
CA GLY A 316 -20.45 -10.59 -5.07
C GLY A 316 -21.63 -10.73 -6.01
N ASN A 317 -22.17 -9.59 -6.39
CA ASN A 317 -23.26 -9.48 -7.34
C ASN A 317 -22.77 -8.78 -8.60
N GLY A 318 -23.33 -9.11 -9.75
CA GLY A 318 -23.04 -8.36 -10.94
C GLY A 318 -23.16 -9.14 -12.22
N GLN A 319 -22.78 -8.47 -13.30
CA GLN A 319 -22.91 -8.96 -14.67
C GLN A 319 -21.62 -8.67 -15.43
N ILE A 320 -21.20 -9.66 -16.19
CA ILE A 320 -20.10 -9.57 -17.15
C ILE A 320 -20.65 -10.01 -18.50
N ASP A 321 -20.75 -9.09 -19.43
CA ASP A 321 -21.10 -9.37 -20.82
C ASP A 321 -19.93 -8.97 -21.71
N MET A 322 -19.33 -9.94 -22.38
CA MET A 322 -18.21 -9.73 -23.28
C MET A 322 -18.51 -10.39 -24.62
N ALA A 323 -18.44 -9.61 -25.68
CA ALA A 323 -18.58 -10.15 -27.04
C ALA A 323 -17.41 -11.08 -27.38
N THR A 324 -16.22 -10.70 -26.96
CA THR A 324 -15.01 -11.49 -27.11
C THR A 324 -14.13 -11.33 -25.85
N LEU A 325 -13.51 -12.40 -25.40
CA LEU A 325 -12.57 -12.41 -24.29
C LEU A 325 -11.40 -13.32 -24.65
N ASP A 326 -10.21 -12.72 -24.72
CA ASP A 326 -8.96 -13.43 -24.95
C ASP A 326 -8.18 -13.59 -23.63
N ILE A 327 -8.00 -14.84 -23.17
CA ILE A 327 -7.20 -15.17 -21.99
C ILE A 327 -6.06 -16.10 -22.39
N GLY A 328 -4.90 -15.54 -22.63
CA GLY A 328 -3.73 -16.30 -23.08
C GLY A 328 -3.98 -16.98 -24.44
N LYS A 329 -4.20 -18.32 -24.46
CA LYS A 329 -4.50 -19.08 -25.68
C LYS A 329 -5.98 -19.41 -25.85
N VAL A 330 -6.82 -18.96 -24.93
CA VAL A 330 -8.26 -19.27 -24.93
C VAL A 330 -9.01 -18.06 -25.47
N HIS A 331 -9.71 -18.24 -26.57
CA HIS A 331 -10.64 -17.25 -27.16
C HIS A 331 -12.06 -17.65 -26.83
N ILE A 332 -12.83 -16.76 -26.21
CA ILE A 332 -14.21 -16.97 -25.81
C ILE A 332 -15.07 -15.93 -26.52
N GLU A 333 -16.09 -16.38 -27.25
CA GLU A 333 -17.07 -15.50 -27.88
C GLU A 333 -18.38 -15.55 -27.11
N GLY A 334 -19.00 -14.38 -26.91
CA GLY A 334 -20.34 -14.26 -26.32
C GLY A 334 -20.40 -14.69 -24.85
N LEU A 335 -19.38 -14.32 -24.03
CA LEU A 335 -19.39 -14.60 -22.61
C LEU A 335 -20.43 -13.72 -21.90
N SER A 336 -21.41 -14.36 -21.27
CA SER A 336 -22.33 -13.70 -20.34
C SER A 336 -22.32 -14.45 -19.01
N VAL A 337 -21.86 -13.77 -17.96
CA VAL A 337 -21.79 -14.32 -16.60
C VAL A 337 -22.57 -13.41 -15.67
N GLN A 338 -23.52 -13.96 -14.95
CA GLN A 338 -24.25 -13.29 -13.90
C GLN A 338 -23.90 -13.90 -12.55
N THR A 339 -23.48 -13.09 -11.60
CA THR A 339 -23.13 -13.52 -10.25
C THR A 339 -24.11 -12.92 -9.24
N GLY A 340 -24.48 -13.68 -8.20
CA GLY A 340 -25.38 -13.27 -7.14
C GLY A 340 -26.81 -13.76 -7.28
N ASN A 341 -27.66 -13.44 -6.31
CA ASN A 341 -29.08 -13.74 -6.31
C ASN A 341 -29.85 -12.71 -7.16
N ALA A 342 -29.60 -12.65 -8.45
CA ALA A 342 -30.45 -11.89 -9.33
C ALA A 342 -31.79 -12.61 -9.44
N VAL A 343 -32.84 -12.03 -8.89
CA VAL A 343 -34.21 -12.37 -9.26
C VAL A 343 -34.30 -12.09 -10.75
N PRO A 344 -34.58 -13.09 -11.62
CA PRO A 344 -34.68 -12.84 -13.04
C PRO A 344 -35.79 -11.80 -13.28
N ALA A 345 -35.44 -10.67 -13.87
CA ALA A 345 -36.33 -9.55 -14.14
C ALA A 345 -37.46 -9.88 -15.16
N ASN A 346 -37.55 -11.10 -15.65
CA ASN A 346 -38.55 -11.56 -16.61
C ASN A 346 -39.13 -12.92 -16.25
N ALA A 347 -39.75 -13.03 -15.06
CA ALA A 347 -40.87 -13.92 -14.90
C ALA A 347 -42.14 -13.11 -15.18
N GLU A 348 -42.36 -12.76 -16.44
CA GLU A 348 -43.73 -12.44 -16.89
C GLU A 348 -44.61 -13.61 -16.48
N SER A 349 -45.45 -13.35 -15.48
CA SER A 349 -46.50 -14.22 -15.02
C SER A 349 -47.37 -14.57 -16.23
N VAL A 350 -47.09 -15.68 -16.87
CA VAL A 350 -48.04 -16.31 -17.76
C VAL A 350 -49.17 -16.76 -16.85
N ALA A 351 -50.21 -15.94 -16.77
CA ALA A 351 -51.46 -16.31 -16.12
C ALA A 351 -51.97 -17.64 -16.71
N PRO A 352 -52.31 -18.63 -15.90
CA PRO A 352 -52.85 -19.88 -16.41
C PRO A 352 -54.14 -19.62 -17.19
N PRO A 353 -54.39 -20.27 -18.35
CA PRO A 353 -55.56 -20.07 -19.15
C PRO A 353 -56.81 -20.35 -18.30
N ALA A 354 -57.78 -19.43 -18.34
CA ALA A 354 -59.05 -19.56 -17.66
C ALA A 354 -59.76 -20.86 -18.07
N LYS A 355 -60.13 -21.66 -17.09
CA LYS A 355 -60.96 -22.87 -17.31
C LYS A 355 -62.27 -22.46 -17.98
N PRO A 356 -62.71 -23.18 -19.02
CA PRO A 356 -64.00 -22.95 -19.63
C PRO A 356 -65.16 -23.20 -18.65
N VAL A 357 -66.01 -22.21 -18.48
CA VAL A 357 -67.27 -22.32 -17.70
C VAL A 357 -68.16 -23.29 -18.36
N ALA A 358 -68.54 -24.36 -17.69
CA ALA A 358 -69.53 -25.31 -18.12
C ALA A 358 -70.96 -24.67 -18.16
N PRO A 359 -71.76 -24.90 -19.16
CA PRO A 359 -73.12 -24.35 -19.19
C PRO A 359 -74.03 -25.03 -18.16
N ASN A 360 -74.79 -24.22 -17.45
CA ASN A 360 -75.79 -24.62 -16.47
C ASN A 360 -76.96 -25.38 -17.18
N PRO A 361 -77.41 -26.55 -16.72
CA PRO A 361 -78.60 -27.20 -17.23
C PRO A 361 -79.85 -26.56 -16.59
N GLN A 362 -80.80 -26.26 -17.44
CA GLN A 362 -82.16 -25.94 -17.02
C GLN A 362 -82.87 -27.17 -16.49
#